data_981f86a1a2c9dfd315f516477f3837be
#
_entry.id   981f86a1a2c9dfd315f516477f3837be
#
_cell.length_a   1.000
_cell.length_b   1.000
_cell.length_c   1.000
_cell.angle_alpha   90.00
_cell.angle_beta   90.00
_cell.angle_gamma   90.00
#
_symmetry.space_group_name_H-M   'P 1'
#
loop_
_entity.id
_entity.type
_entity.pdbx_description
1 polymer ?
#
loop_
_entity_poly.entity_id
_entity_poly.type
_entity_poly.pdbx_seq_one_letter_code
_entity_poly.pdbx_strand_id
1 'polypeptide(L)'
;MNQFLEEDVYPAESVFEEQVHALRSMGDSASTGQPAVLEDLKKKARELGLWNLFLPHAEPGHEPLSNLDFARVAELAGRSLHLAPEAMNCSAPDTGNMELLSLFGTPDQKARWLQPLLDGEIRSAYVMTEPLVASSDAGNIETTVERDGDEWVINGRKWWISGVNRERCQVLIVMGITDPDGDAPRHNRHSMILVPKDTPGVTVERDLQVLGYSPHETHVEMVFDDVRVPADAVLGEPGKGFAMSQARLGPGRIHHCMRMIGAAERALEMMIARAQARTTFGTRLIDRDTVRTWIADSRIEIDQARLYTLYAAHLMDTVGNRAAASEISGIKVAVPNMASRVLDRAIQVFGGAGLSQDYPLARMYTETRIVRMADGPDEVHQRAVARTELARFSDATSPAPHGKSAHLTHIGRL
;
A
#
# COMPACT_ATOMS: atom_id res chain seq x y z
N MET A 1 15.70 -7.73 12.15
CA MET A 1 15.48 -7.01 10.87
C MET A 1 16.76 -6.68 10.14
N ASN A 2 17.70 -5.87 10.70
CA ASN A 2 18.92 -5.49 9.95
C ASN A 2 19.72 -6.70 9.47
N GLN A 3 19.95 -7.68 10.34
CA GLN A 3 20.63 -8.91 9.95
C GLN A 3 19.91 -9.64 8.81
N PHE A 4 18.60 -9.80 8.90
CA PHE A 4 17.79 -10.40 7.85
C PHE A 4 17.89 -9.66 6.50
N LEU A 5 17.92 -8.31 6.53
CA LEU A 5 18.10 -7.52 5.32
C LEU A 5 19.49 -7.72 4.70
N GLU A 6 20.55 -7.61 5.50
CA GLU A 6 21.94 -7.65 5.01
C GLU A 6 22.38 -9.06 4.58
N GLU A 7 22.01 -10.08 5.34
CA GLU A 7 22.50 -11.44 5.12
C GLU A 7 21.59 -12.28 4.18
N ASP A 8 20.27 -12.01 4.20
CA ASP A 8 19.31 -12.84 3.47
C ASP A 8 18.65 -12.07 2.31
N VAL A 9 18.10 -10.86 2.54
CA VAL A 9 17.23 -10.19 1.57
C VAL A 9 18.02 -9.51 0.45
N TYR A 10 19.02 -8.68 0.75
CA TYR A 10 19.77 -7.98 -0.29
C TYR A 10 20.51 -8.92 -1.24
N PRO A 11 21.17 -10.01 -0.78
CA PRO A 11 21.73 -10.98 -1.69
C PRO A 11 20.71 -11.71 -2.57
N ALA A 12 19.47 -11.83 -2.08
CA ALA A 12 18.39 -12.50 -2.80
C ALA A 12 17.72 -11.63 -3.88
N GLU A 13 17.89 -10.30 -3.88
CA GLU A 13 17.19 -9.41 -4.83
C GLU A 13 17.50 -9.75 -6.30
N SER A 14 18.76 -9.97 -6.64
CA SER A 14 19.13 -10.34 -8.03
C SER A 14 18.61 -11.72 -8.42
N VAL A 15 18.68 -12.69 -7.50
CA VAL A 15 18.17 -14.05 -7.72
C VAL A 15 16.65 -14.03 -7.90
N PHE A 16 15.95 -13.21 -7.13
CA PHE A 16 14.52 -13.02 -7.26
C PHE A 16 14.14 -12.48 -8.64
N GLU A 17 14.83 -11.45 -9.14
CA GLU A 17 14.56 -10.87 -10.46
C GLU A 17 14.84 -11.89 -11.58
N GLU A 18 15.92 -12.65 -11.49
CA GLU A 18 16.25 -13.74 -12.45
C GLU A 18 15.16 -14.81 -12.46
N GLN A 19 14.69 -15.26 -11.30
CA GLN A 19 13.62 -16.25 -11.19
C GLN A 19 12.28 -15.71 -11.70
N VAL A 20 11.92 -14.46 -11.41
CA VAL A 20 10.72 -13.81 -11.96
C VAL A 20 10.78 -13.74 -13.49
N HIS A 21 11.93 -13.36 -14.04
CA HIS A 21 12.12 -13.29 -15.48
C HIS A 21 11.98 -14.68 -16.13
N ALA A 22 12.59 -15.71 -15.54
CA ALA A 22 12.50 -17.08 -16.01
C ALA A 22 11.05 -17.60 -15.99
N LEU A 23 10.32 -17.39 -14.89
CA LEU A 23 8.93 -17.81 -14.76
C LEU A 23 8.03 -17.16 -15.82
N ARG A 24 8.21 -15.86 -16.08
CA ARG A 24 7.47 -15.14 -17.13
C ARG A 24 7.76 -15.66 -18.54
N SER A 25 8.95 -16.12 -18.79
CA SER A 25 9.33 -16.68 -20.11
C SER A 25 8.82 -18.10 -20.36
N MET A 26 8.41 -18.83 -19.31
CA MET A 26 7.94 -20.22 -19.40
C MET A 26 6.42 -20.37 -19.48
N GLY A 27 5.64 -19.34 -19.11
CA GLY A 27 4.20 -19.43 -18.99
C GLY A 27 3.43 -18.46 -19.86
N ASP A 28 2.13 -18.72 -20.04
CA ASP A 28 1.18 -17.72 -20.52
C ASP A 28 1.28 -16.48 -19.66
N SER A 29 1.15 -15.31 -20.28
CA SER A 29 1.24 -13.98 -19.65
C SER A 29 0.31 -13.78 -18.44
N ALA A 30 -0.55 -14.73 -18.17
CA ALA A 30 -1.57 -14.71 -17.12
C ALA A 30 -1.15 -15.28 -15.75
N SER A 31 -0.02 -15.98 -15.64
CA SER A 31 0.39 -16.56 -14.35
C SER A 31 1.82 -16.18 -13.99
N THR A 32 1.98 -15.51 -12.84
CA THR A 32 3.29 -15.30 -12.22
C THR A 32 3.51 -16.37 -11.17
N GLY A 33 4.28 -17.43 -11.53
CA GLY A 33 4.71 -18.45 -10.58
C GLY A 33 5.45 -17.86 -9.38
N GLN A 34 5.61 -18.66 -8.34
CA GLN A 34 6.27 -18.24 -7.11
C GLN A 34 7.79 -18.46 -7.21
N PRO A 35 8.65 -17.42 -7.12
CA PRO A 35 10.09 -17.58 -7.07
C PRO A 35 10.54 -18.41 -5.87
N ALA A 36 11.40 -19.41 -6.09
CA ALA A 36 11.86 -20.30 -5.02
C ALA A 36 12.59 -19.54 -3.89
N VAL A 37 13.41 -18.56 -4.25
CA VAL A 37 14.14 -17.73 -3.29
C VAL A 37 13.21 -16.97 -2.33
N LEU A 38 12.01 -16.62 -2.77
CA LEU A 38 11.02 -15.96 -1.90
C LEU A 38 10.48 -16.94 -0.85
N GLU A 39 10.27 -18.20 -1.19
CA GLU A 39 9.84 -19.22 -0.21
C GLU A 39 10.93 -19.49 0.85
N ASP A 40 12.19 -19.50 0.45
CA ASP A 40 13.32 -19.61 1.39
C ASP A 40 13.35 -18.41 2.36
N LEU A 41 13.15 -17.21 1.85
CA LEU A 41 13.07 -15.99 2.67
C LEU A 41 11.87 -15.99 3.62
N LYS A 42 10.71 -16.49 3.17
CA LYS A 42 9.51 -16.65 4.03
C LYS A 42 9.78 -17.61 5.18
N LYS A 43 10.43 -18.73 4.91
CA LYS A 43 10.85 -19.68 5.94
C LYS A 43 11.80 -19.01 6.94
N LYS A 44 12.80 -18.29 6.47
CA LYS A 44 13.74 -17.56 7.30
C LYS A 44 13.07 -16.48 8.15
N ALA A 45 12.14 -15.72 7.56
CA ALA A 45 11.38 -14.70 8.29
C ALA A 45 10.54 -15.31 9.43
N ARG A 46 9.94 -16.49 9.23
CA ARG A 46 9.23 -17.23 10.28
C ARG A 46 10.16 -17.67 11.40
N GLU A 47 11.30 -18.24 11.07
CA GLU A 47 12.33 -18.66 12.04
C GLU A 47 12.83 -17.50 12.92
N LEU A 48 12.87 -16.29 12.34
CA LEU A 48 13.30 -15.07 13.04
C LEU A 48 12.16 -14.33 13.77
N GLY A 49 10.93 -14.84 13.74
CA GLY A 49 9.77 -14.19 14.34
C GLY A 49 9.34 -12.89 13.64
N LEU A 50 9.61 -12.77 12.33
CA LEU A 50 9.30 -11.57 11.52
C LEU A 50 7.99 -11.72 10.71
N TRP A 51 7.22 -12.76 10.95
CA TRP A 51 6.04 -13.12 10.18
C TRP A 51 4.78 -12.40 10.72
N ASN A 52 3.95 -11.85 9.82
CA ASN A 52 2.65 -11.22 10.12
C ASN A 52 2.70 -10.04 11.12
N LEU A 53 3.82 -9.36 11.28
CA LEU A 53 3.99 -8.29 12.28
C LEU A 53 3.08 -7.07 12.07
N PHE A 54 2.44 -6.97 10.90
CA PHE A 54 1.58 -5.82 10.52
C PHE A 54 0.22 -5.81 11.21
N LEU A 55 -0.31 -6.96 11.65
CA LEU A 55 -1.70 -7.09 12.10
C LEU A 55 -1.86 -6.47 13.49
N PRO A 56 -2.66 -5.39 13.65
CA PRO A 56 -2.80 -4.68 14.92
C PRO A 56 -3.82 -5.33 15.86
N HIS A 57 -4.37 -6.49 15.50
CA HIS A 57 -5.39 -7.21 16.27
C HIS A 57 -4.85 -8.56 16.68
N ALA A 58 -5.25 -9.01 17.88
CA ALA A 58 -4.93 -10.35 18.35
C ALA A 58 -5.72 -11.39 17.53
N GLU A 59 -5.02 -12.37 17.00
CA GLU A 59 -5.55 -13.57 16.37
C GLU A 59 -4.87 -14.80 17.01
N PRO A 60 -5.41 -16.01 16.91
CA PRO A 60 -4.78 -17.18 17.49
C PRO A 60 -3.31 -17.32 17.09
N GLY A 61 -2.41 -17.30 18.09
CA GLY A 61 -0.96 -17.38 17.88
C GLY A 61 -0.28 -16.09 17.39
N HIS A 62 -1.00 -14.95 17.41
CA HIS A 62 -0.46 -13.64 17.02
C HIS A 62 -0.60 -12.63 18.17
N GLU A 63 0.52 -12.05 18.59
CA GLU A 63 0.58 -10.91 19.51
C GLU A 63 0.73 -9.62 18.71
N PRO A 64 -0.23 -8.67 18.80
CA PRO A 64 -0.21 -7.47 17.97
C PRO A 64 0.89 -6.50 18.37
N LEU A 65 1.51 -5.88 17.36
CA LEU A 65 2.32 -4.68 17.54
C LEU A 65 1.43 -3.43 17.47
N SER A 66 1.82 -2.36 18.18
CA SER A 66 1.22 -1.05 17.98
C SER A 66 1.51 -0.54 16.56
N ASN A 67 0.68 0.40 16.04
CA ASN A 67 0.98 1.05 14.77
C ASN A 67 2.35 1.74 14.79
N LEU A 68 2.74 2.32 15.93
CA LEU A 68 4.03 2.98 16.11
C LEU A 68 5.19 1.99 16.04
N ASP A 69 5.07 0.80 16.66
CA ASP A 69 6.14 -0.20 16.65
C ASP A 69 6.26 -0.86 15.29
N PHE A 70 5.12 -1.22 14.66
CA PHE A 70 5.16 -1.76 13.31
C PHE A 70 5.65 -0.73 12.28
N ALA A 71 5.39 0.56 12.45
CA ALA A 71 5.93 1.61 11.58
C ALA A 71 7.46 1.51 11.44
N ARG A 72 8.18 1.28 12.55
CA ARG A 72 9.64 1.10 12.53
C ARG A 72 10.07 -0.16 11.77
N VAL A 73 9.32 -1.25 11.92
CA VAL A 73 9.56 -2.48 11.15
C VAL A 73 9.30 -2.26 9.66
N ALA A 74 8.21 -1.55 9.32
CA ALA A 74 7.85 -1.23 7.95
C ALA A 74 8.88 -0.34 7.25
N GLU A 75 9.53 0.59 7.96
CA GLU A 75 10.65 1.38 7.44
C GLU A 75 11.82 0.49 7.03
N LEU A 76 12.25 -0.40 7.92
CA LEU A 76 13.34 -1.32 7.62
C LEU A 76 12.99 -2.23 6.44
N ALA A 77 11.79 -2.82 6.43
CA ALA A 77 11.32 -3.65 5.33
C ALA A 77 11.26 -2.86 4.00
N GLY A 78 10.94 -1.58 4.05
CA GLY A 78 10.90 -0.67 2.90
C GLY A 78 12.24 -0.45 2.21
N ARG A 79 13.36 -0.75 2.83
CA ARG A 79 14.69 -0.72 2.20
C ARG A 79 14.81 -1.74 1.05
N SER A 80 14.02 -2.82 1.08
CA SER A 80 13.79 -3.74 -0.04
C SER A 80 12.29 -3.79 -0.31
N LEU A 81 11.78 -2.82 -1.07
CA LEU A 81 10.36 -2.44 -1.19
C LEU A 81 9.40 -3.60 -1.47
N HIS A 82 9.85 -4.60 -2.23
CA HIS A 82 9.06 -5.77 -2.59
C HIS A 82 9.42 -6.98 -1.76
N LEU A 83 10.69 -7.33 -1.74
CA LEU A 83 11.10 -8.66 -1.32
C LEU A 83 10.97 -8.83 0.20
N ALA A 84 11.40 -7.85 1.00
CA ALA A 84 11.32 -7.96 2.46
C ALA A 84 9.86 -7.96 2.98
N PRO A 85 8.97 -7.04 2.58
CA PRO A 85 7.57 -7.09 3.02
C PRO A 85 6.87 -8.39 2.59
N GLU A 86 7.15 -8.89 1.38
CA GLU A 86 6.58 -10.13 0.88
C GLU A 86 7.08 -11.35 1.67
N ALA A 87 8.39 -11.42 1.94
CA ALA A 87 9.00 -12.47 2.73
C ALA A 87 8.46 -12.53 4.18
N MET A 88 8.03 -11.40 4.73
CA MET A 88 7.47 -11.29 6.07
C MET A 88 5.94 -11.46 6.12
N ASN A 89 5.29 -11.73 5.00
CA ASN A 89 3.83 -11.70 4.84
C ASN A 89 3.20 -10.36 5.29
N CYS A 90 3.93 -9.27 5.07
CA CYS A 90 3.55 -7.90 5.42
C CYS A 90 3.34 -7.03 4.18
N SER A 91 3.03 -7.62 3.02
CA SER A 91 2.86 -6.92 1.74
C SER A 91 1.39 -6.67 1.43
N ALA A 92 1.10 -5.51 0.81
CA ALA A 92 -0.20 -5.24 0.22
C ALA A 92 -0.37 -6.07 -1.09
N PRO A 93 -1.62 -6.42 -1.47
CA PRO A 93 -2.90 -6.06 -0.86
C PRO A 93 -3.29 -6.92 0.35
N ASP A 94 -2.59 -8.04 0.59
CA ASP A 94 -3.00 -9.05 1.58
C ASP A 94 -3.07 -8.50 3.00
N THR A 95 -2.15 -7.63 3.42
CA THR A 95 -2.20 -7.04 4.76
C THR A 95 -3.53 -6.36 5.04
N GLY A 96 -4.00 -5.50 4.13
CA GLY A 96 -5.29 -4.85 4.30
C GLY A 96 -6.48 -5.80 4.17
N ASN A 97 -6.36 -6.84 3.36
CA ASN A 97 -7.41 -7.85 3.19
C ASN A 97 -7.51 -8.76 4.41
N MET A 98 -6.39 -9.16 5.01
CA MET A 98 -6.35 -9.89 6.28
C MET A 98 -6.95 -9.06 7.42
N GLU A 99 -6.66 -7.76 7.47
CA GLU A 99 -7.25 -6.85 8.46
C GLU A 99 -8.78 -6.74 8.29
N LEU A 100 -9.29 -6.63 7.06
CA LEU A 100 -10.73 -6.65 6.78
C LEU A 100 -11.39 -7.95 7.26
N LEU A 101 -10.79 -9.09 6.94
CA LEU A 101 -11.28 -10.39 7.35
C LEU A 101 -11.22 -10.58 8.86
N SER A 102 -10.17 -10.11 9.52
CA SER A 102 -10.04 -10.13 10.98
C SER A 102 -11.14 -9.33 11.67
N LEU A 103 -11.44 -8.12 11.16
CA LEU A 103 -12.42 -7.21 11.78
C LEU A 103 -13.87 -7.59 11.46
N PHE A 104 -14.17 -8.03 10.25
CA PHE A 104 -15.53 -8.13 9.73
C PHE A 104 -15.93 -9.52 9.25
N GLY A 105 -14.99 -10.45 9.15
CA GLY A 105 -15.26 -11.82 8.71
C GLY A 105 -16.03 -12.64 9.74
N THR A 106 -16.97 -13.46 9.28
CA THR A 106 -17.60 -14.51 10.11
C THR A 106 -16.57 -15.58 10.49
N PRO A 107 -16.82 -16.42 11.50
CA PRO A 107 -15.93 -17.53 11.84
C PRO A 107 -15.59 -18.43 10.63
N ASP A 108 -16.59 -18.72 9.79
CA ASP A 108 -16.40 -19.56 8.59
C ASP A 108 -15.57 -18.85 7.52
N GLN A 109 -15.79 -17.55 7.31
CA GLN A 109 -14.98 -16.73 6.40
C GLN A 109 -13.54 -16.61 6.90
N LYS A 110 -13.32 -16.45 8.19
CA LYS A 110 -11.98 -16.44 8.80
C LYS A 110 -11.27 -17.78 8.63
N ALA A 111 -11.96 -18.88 8.92
CA ALA A 111 -11.39 -20.22 8.73
C ALA A 111 -11.05 -20.50 7.26
N ARG A 112 -11.91 -20.08 6.34
CA ARG A 112 -11.74 -20.34 4.91
C ARG A 112 -10.68 -19.46 4.25
N TRP A 113 -10.58 -18.18 4.63
CA TRP A 113 -9.79 -17.19 3.92
C TRP A 113 -8.70 -16.54 4.77
N LEU A 114 -9.02 -16.10 6.00
CA LEU A 114 -8.04 -15.38 6.82
C LEU A 114 -6.90 -16.31 7.27
N GLN A 115 -7.21 -17.49 7.79
CA GLN A 115 -6.19 -18.39 8.30
C GLN A 115 -5.19 -18.80 7.20
N PRO A 116 -5.61 -19.26 6.00
CA PRO A 116 -4.66 -19.57 4.91
C PRO A 116 -3.86 -18.34 4.43
N LEU A 117 -4.41 -17.12 4.51
CA LEU A 117 -3.66 -15.88 4.23
C LEU A 117 -2.60 -15.62 5.29
N LEU A 118 -2.93 -15.76 6.58
CA LEU A 118 -1.99 -15.65 7.69
C LEU A 118 -0.88 -16.70 7.61
N ASP A 119 -1.22 -17.90 7.15
CA ASP A 119 -0.25 -18.98 6.91
C ASP A 119 0.58 -18.78 5.63
N GLY A 120 0.20 -17.81 4.78
CA GLY A 120 0.87 -17.53 3.50
C GLY A 120 0.67 -18.62 2.45
N GLU A 121 -0.34 -19.49 2.63
CA GLU A 121 -0.70 -20.56 1.71
C GLU A 121 -1.41 -20.00 0.47
N ILE A 122 -2.28 -19.01 0.67
CA ILE A 122 -3.00 -18.32 -0.39
C ILE A 122 -2.67 -16.84 -0.41
N ARG A 123 -3.11 -16.15 -1.46
CA ARG A 123 -3.06 -14.71 -1.65
C ARG A 123 -4.44 -14.18 -1.99
N SER A 124 -4.60 -12.87 -1.91
CA SER A 124 -5.86 -12.19 -2.17
C SER A 124 -5.69 -10.96 -3.04
N ALA A 125 -6.80 -10.44 -3.56
CA ALA A 125 -6.82 -9.16 -4.25
C ALA A 125 -7.96 -8.27 -3.72
N TYR A 126 -7.74 -6.95 -3.71
CA TYR A 126 -8.75 -5.97 -3.36
C TYR A 126 -9.27 -5.29 -4.63
N VAL A 127 -10.55 -5.52 -4.94
CA VAL A 127 -11.15 -5.24 -6.24
C VAL A 127 -12.13 -4.08 -6.14
N MET A 128 -11.61 -2.85 -6.27
CA MET A 128 -12.39 -1.63 -6.06
C MET A 128 -12.42 -0.72 -7.28
N THR A 129 -11.25 -0.34 -7.80
CA THR A 129 -11.08 0.72 -8.82
C THR A 129 -11.67 0.33 -10.18
N GLU A 130 -12.30 1.28 -10.88
CA GLU A 130 -12.96 1.08 -12.17
C GLU A 130 -12.40 2.00 -13.28
N PRO A 131 -12.32 1.55 -14.54
CA PRO A 131 -11.73 2.32 -15.62
C PRO A 131 -12.62 3.46 -16.15
N LEU A 132 -13.94 3.33 -16.03
CA LEU A 132 -14.90 4.24 -16.67
C LEU A 132 -15.39 5.37 -15.76
N VAL A 133 -15.03 5.33 -14.47
CA VAL A 133 -15.42 6.34 -13.49
C VAL A 133 -14.21 6.91 -12.74
N ALA A 134 -14.37 8.10 -12.16
CA ALA A 134 -13.35 8.69 -11.29
C ALA A 134 -13.33 7.98 -9.94
N SER A 135 -12.63 6.86 -9.84
CA SER A 135 -12.60 5.97 -8.66
C SER A 135 -11.95 6.56 -7.42
N SER A 136 -11.30 7.73 -7.53
CA SER A 136 -10.87 8.53 -6.37
C SER A 136 -12.04 9.00 -5.51
N ASP A 137 -13.24 9.10 -6.09
CA ASP A 137 -14.52 9.20 -5.38
C ASP A 137 -15.19 7.82 -5.40
N ALA A 138 -15.04 7.08 -4.31
CA ALA A 138 -15.60 5.73 -4.17
C ALA A 138 -17.14 5.66 -4.38
N GLY A 139 -17.82 6.78 -4.23
CA GLY A 139 -19.26 6.86 -4.53
C GLY A 139 -19.61 6.79 -6.01
N ASN A 140 -18.61 6.82 -6.92
CA ASN A 140 -18.81 6.68 -8.37
C ASN A 140 -18.71 5.23 -8.86
N ILE A 141 -18.52 4.26 -7.99
CA ILE A 141 -18.47 2.84 -8.37
C ILE A 141 -19.79 2.46 -9.06
N GLU A 142 -19.68 1.82 -10.22
CA GLU A 142 -20.81 1.38 -11.06
C GLU A 142 -20.96 -0.15 -11.10
N THR A 143 -19.94 -0.92 -10.70
CA THR A 143 -20.07 -2.39 -10.57
C THR A 143 -21.24 -2.71 -9.66
N THR A 144 -22.23 -3.45 -10.18
CA THR A 144 -23.43 -3.84 -9.44
C THR A 144 -23.20 -5.12 -8.67
N VAL A 145 -23.86 -5.22 -7.51
CA VAL A 145 -23.94 -6.41 -6.66
C VAL A 145 -25.38 -6.58 -6.25
N GLU A 146 -26.12 -7.38 -6.99
CA GLU A 146 -27.57 -7.52 -6.85
C GLU A 146 -27.93 -8.83 -6.16
N ARG A 147 -29.01 -8.80 -5.37
CA ARG A 147 -29.52 -10.00 -4.70
C ARG A 147 -30.45 -10.76 -5.64
N ASP A 148 -30.16 -12.06 -5.89
CA ASP A 148 -31.00 -12.96 -6.66
C ASP A 148 -31.23 -14.26 -5.86
N GLY A 149 -32.35 -14.34 -5.16
CA GLY A 149 -32.61 -15.45 -4.24
C GLY A 149 -31.57 -15.57 -3.13
N ASP A 150 -30.87 -16.71 -3.09
CA ASP A 150 -29.80 -17.00 -2.12
C ASP A 150 -28.40 -16.69 -2.65
N GLU A 151 -28.29 -15.92 -3.73
CA GLU A 151 -27.03 -15.57 -4.34
C GLU A 151 -26.86 -14.03 -4.46
N TRP A 152 -25.61 -13.61 -4.60
CA TRP A 152 -25.23 -12.29 -5.11
C TRP A 152 -24.75 -12.43 -6.54
N VAL A 153 -25.24 -11.55 -7.41
CA VAL A 153 -24.87 -11.46 -8.82
C VAL A 153 -24.04 -10.19 -9.02
N ILE A 154 -22.84 -10.35 -9.56
CA ILE A 154 -21.89 -9.26 -9.73
C ILE A 154 -21.67 -9.01 -11.21
N ASN A 155 -21.85 -7.74 -11.64
CA ASN A 155 -21.58 -7.29 -13.01
C ASN A 155 -20.76 -6.00 -12.99
N GLY A 156 -19.68 -5.95 -13.77
CA GLY A 156 -18.87 -4.74 -13.89
C GLY A 156 -17.48 -4.97 -14.40
N ARG A 157 -16.70 -3.88 -14.45
CA ARG A 157 -15.33 -3.86 -14.93
C ARG A 157 -14.42 -3.17 -13.90
N LYS A 158 -13.32 -3.79 -13.58
CA LYS A 158 -12.34 -3.32 -12.58
C LYS A 158 -10.95 -3.23 -13.20
N TRP A 159 -10.12 -2.31 -12.71
CA TRP A 159 -8.74 -2.20 -13.15
C TRP A 159 -7.81 -1.76 -12.02
N TRP A 160 -6.50 -1.79 -12.28
CA TRP A 160 -5.46 -1.56 -11.27
C TRP A 160 -5.57 -2.50 -10.07
N ILE A 161 -6.03 -3.71 -10.32
CA ILE A 161 -6.18 -4.72 -9.28
C ILE A 161 -4.88 -5.48 -9.14
N SER A 162 -4.24 -5.34 -7.97
CA SER A 162 -2.94 -5.94 -7.68
C SER A 162 -3.07 -7.39 -7.27
N GLY A 163 -2.16 -8.24 -7.77
CA GLY A 163 -1.95 -9.59 -7.27
C GLY A 163 -2.89 -10.67 -7.79
N VAL A 164 -3.86 -10.36 -8.67
CA VAL A 164 -4.82 -11.35 -9.20
C VAL A 164 -4.13 -12.47 -9.98
N ASN A 165 -3.12 -12.13 -10.80
CA ASN A 165 -2.42 -13.11 -11.63
C ASN A 165 -1.37 -13.93 -10.87
N ARG A 166 -1.19 -13.70 -9.56
CA ARG A 166 -0.33 -14.56 -8.75
C ARG A 166 -0.92 -15.96 -8.64
N GLU A 167 -0.07 -16.98 -8.77
CA GLU A 167 -0.46 -18.38 -8.73
C GLU A 167 -1.33 -18.75 -7.52
N ARG A 168 -1.01 -18.17 -6.35
CA ARG A 168 -1.71 -18.44 -5.09
C ARG A 168 -2.89 -17.50 -4.81
N CYS A 169 -3.26 -16.61 -5.71
CA CYS A 169 -4.45 -15.76 -5.51
C CYS A 169 -5.71 -16.61 -5.59
N GLN A 170 -6.45 -16.68 -4.49
CA GLN A 170 -7.63 -17.54 -4.34
C GLN A 170 -8.91 -16.75 -4.07
N VAL A 171 -8.79 -15.55 -3.49
CA VAL A 171 -9.95 -14.75 -3.09
C VAL A 171 -9.83 -13.29 -3.53
N LEU A 172 -10.93 -12.78 -4.05
CA LEU A 172 -11.12 -11.40 -4.47
C LEU A 172 -12.10 -10.74 -3.50
N ILE A 173 -11.73 -9.60 -2.89
CA ILE A 173 -12.65 -8.78 -2.12
C ILE A 173 -13.20 -7.72 -3.06
N VAL A 174 -14.39 -7.96 -3.60
CA VAL A 174 -15.02 -7.13 -4.63
C VAL A 174 -15.91 -6.09 -3.98
N MET A 175 -15.64 -4.81 -4.25
CA MET A 175 -16.50 -3.71 -3.85
C MET A 175 -17.43 -3.31 -5.00
N GLY A 176 -18.73 -3.33 -4.75
CA GLY A 176 -19.76 -2.91 -5.73
C GLY A 176 -20.94 -2.24 -5.06
N ILE A 177 -21.85 -1.68 -5.87
CA ILE A 177 -23.04 -1.00 -5.41
C ILE A 177 -24.18 -2.02 -5.27
N THR A 178 -24.79 -2.08 -4.09
CA THR A 178 -25.91 -2.99 -3.78
C THR A 178 -27.26 -2.31 -3.80
N ASP A 179 -27.32 -1.00 -3.81
CA ASP A 179 -28.53 -0.21 -3.85
C ASP A 179 -28.35 1.00 -4.78
N PRO A 180 -28.29 0.77 -6.12
CA PRO A 180 -28.00 1.85 -7.08
C PRO A 180 -29.09 2.92 -7.13
N ASP A 181 -30.36 2.53 -6.99
CA ASP A 181 -31.53 3.41 -7.10
C ASP A 181 -32.20 3.72 -5.74
N GLY A 182 -31.61 3.23 -4.65
CA GLY A 182 -32.21 3.32 -3.32
C GLY A 182 -32.04 4.68 -2.65
N ASP A 183 -32.82 4.87 -1.56
CA ASP A 183 -32.80 6.10 -0.75
C ASP A 183 -31.66 6.13 0.27
N ALA A 184 -30.81 5.08 0.35
CA ALA A 184 -29.71 5.05 1.28
C ALA A 184 -28.70 6.18 0.98
N PRO A 185 -28.10 6.80 2.01
CA PRO A 185 -27.02 7.75 1.80
C PRO A 185 -25.92 7.16 0.92
N ARG A 186 -25.33 7.97 0.03
CA ARG A 186 -24.36 7.56 -1.00
C ARG A 186 -23.25 6.62 -0.47
N HIS A 187 -22.76 6.84 0.74
CA HIS A 187 -21.73 6.01 1.36
C HIS A 187 -22.22 4.69 2.00
N ASN A 188 -23.55 4.48 2.02
CA ASN A 188 -24.18 3.27 2.55
C ASN A 188 -24.76 2.37 1.43
N ARG A 189 -24.35 2.58 0.18
CA ARG A 189 -24.86 1.82 -0.98
C ARG A 189 -23.91 0.73 -1.45
N HIS A 190 -22.71 0.64 -0.87
CA HIS A 190 -21.66 -0.27 -1.34
C HIS A 190 -21.48 -1.44 -0.38
N SER A 191 -21.25 -2.62 -0.93
CA SER A 191 -20.94 -3.83 -0.18
C SER A 191 -19.61 -4.42 -0.64
N MET A 192 -19.03 -5.28 0.19
CA MET A 192 -17.86 -6.08 -0.15
C MET A 192 -18.26 -7.54 -0.22
N ILE A 193 -17.90 -8.21 -1.31
CA ILE A 193 -18.22 -9.61 -1.55
C ILE A 193 -16.92 -10.40 -1.69
N LEU A 194 -16.84 -11.54 -1.00
CA LEU A 194 -15.74 -12.49 -1.10
C LEU A 194 -16.00 -13.42 -2.28
N VAL A 195 -15.26 -13.23 -3.37
CA VAL A 195 -15.42 -14.00 -4.61
C VAL A 195 -14.20 -14.91 -4.78
N PRO A 196 -14.39 -16.25 -4.83
CA PRO A 196 -13.32 -17.14 -5.26
C PRO A 196 -12.82 -16.74 -6.66
N LYS A 197 -11.50 -16.70 -6.86
CA LYS A 197 -10.91 -16.23 -8.13
C LYS A 197 -11.45 -16.99 -9.35
N ASP A 198 -11.65 -18.31 -9.19
CA ASP A 198 -12.05 -19.20 -10.29
C ASP A 198 -13.58 -19.27 -10.49
N THR A 199 -14.34 -18.33 -9.88
CA THR A 199 -15.80 -18.28 -10.08
C THR A 199 -16.13 -17.99 -11.55
N PRO A 200 -17.04 -18.76 -12.17
CA PRO A 200 -17.46 -18.51 -13.55
C PRO A 200 -17.91 -17.05 -13.76
N GLY A 201 -17.52 -16.47 -14.88
CA GLY A 201 -17.78 -15.05 -15.19
C GLY A 201 -16.69 -14.08 -14.73
N VAL A 202 -15.71 -14.51 -13.91
CA VAL A 202 -14.53 -13.73 -13.58
C VAL A 202 -13.48 -13.89 -14.68
N THR A 203 -13.12 -12.79 -15.35
CA THR A 203 -12.15 -12.80 -16.45
C THR A 203 -11.10 -11.72 -16.25
N VAL A 204 -9.82 -12.07 -16.40
CA VAL A 204 -8.71 -11.11 -16.49
C VAL A 204 -8.55 -10.74 -17.97
N GLU A 205 -8.70 -9.46 -18.28
CA GLU A 205 -8.63 -8.94 -19.66
C GLU A 205 -7.18 -8.68 -20.09
N ARG A 206 -6.39 -8.08 -19.22
CA ARG A 206 -4.99 -7.74 -19.50
C ARG A 206 -4.21 -7.33 -18.26
N ASP A 207 -2.90 -7.38 -18.37
CA ASP A 207 -1.97 -6.76 -17.43
C ASP A 207 -1.77 -5.28 -17.74
N LEU A 208 -1.58 -4.48 -16.70
CA LEU A 208 -1.27 -3.06 -16.76
C LEU A 208 0.19 -2.82 -16.35
N GLN A 209 0.87 -1.97 -17.11
CA GLN A 209 2.24 -1.57 -16.82
C GLN A 209 2.29 -0.22 -16.09
N VAL A 210 3.20 -0.08 -15.16
CA VAL A 210 3.47 1.18 -14.47
C VAL A 210 4.68 1.86 -15.11
N LEU A 211 4.49 2.99 -15.77
CA LEU A 211 5.54 3.69 -16.51
C LEU A 211 6.33 2.77 -17.48
N GLY A 212 5.63 1.80 -18.10
CA GLY A 212 6.24 0.80 -18.98
C GLY A 212 6.93 -0.34 -18.27
N TYR A 213 6.84 -0.42 -16.94
CA TYR A 213 7.40 -1.47 -16.12
C TYR A 213 6.30 -2.44 -15.64
N SER A 214 6.56 -3.75 -15.70
CA SER A 214 5.65 -4.80 -15.20
C SER A 214 6.15 -5.28 -13.82
N PRO A 215 5.50 -4.89 -12.71
CA PRO A 215 5.88 -5.37 -11.39
C PRO A 215 5.57 -6.87 -11.23
N HIS A 216 6.23 -7.53 -10.28
CA HIS A 216 5.99 -8.96 -10.00
C HIS A 216 4.54 -9.21 -9.55
N GLU A 217 3.98 -8.31 -8.74
CA GLU A 217 2.60 -8.43 -8.29
C GLU A 217 1.57 -8.30 -9.40
N THR A 218 1.94 -7.82 -10.57
CA THR A 218 1.04 -7.43 -11.67
C THR A 218 -0.13 -6.55 -11.22
N HIS A 219 -0.62 -5.74 -12.14
CA HIS A 219 -1.89 -5.03 -11.97
C HIS A 219 -2.75 -5.42 -13.15
N VAL A 220 -4.00 -5.76 -12.92
CA VAL A 220 -4.84 -6.24 -14.00
C VAL A 220 -6.06 -5.35 -14.21
N GLU A 221 -6.59 -5.44 -15.44
CA GLU A 221 -7.97 -5.10 -15.76
C GLU A 221 -8.78 -6.40 -15.84
N MET A 222 -9.98 -6.40 -15.25
CA MET A 222 -10.82 -7.59 -15.16
C MET A 222 -12.31 -7.27 -15.30
N VAL A 223 -13.07 -8.28 -15.71
CA VAL A 223 -14.51 -8.21 -15.92
C VAL A 223 -15.21 -9.23 -15.05
N PHE A 224 -16.37 -8.85 -14.56
CA PHE A 224 -17.34 -9.67 -13.87
C PHE A 224 -18.60 -9.69 -14.74
N ASP A 225 -18.99 -10.87 -15.24
CA ASP A 225 -20.14 -11.07 -16.13
C ASP A 225 -21.02 -12.19 -15.54
N ASP A 226 -22.16 -11.81 -14.97
CA ASP A 226 -23.08 -12.68 -14.24
C ASP A 226 -22.36 -13.58 -13.19
N VAL A 227 -21.41 -12.98 -12.46
CA VAL A 227 -20.65 -13.71 -11.44
C VAL A 227 -21.54 -13.97 -10.24
N ARG A 228 -21.78 -15.26 -9.93
CA ARG A 228 -22.71 -15.70 -8.87
C ARG A 228 -21.96 -16.30 -7.71
N VAL A 229 -22.26 -15.81 -6.51
CA VAL A 229 -21.73 -16.32 -5.24
C VAL A 229 -22.83 -16.42 -4.20
N PRO A 230 -22.71 -17.35 -3.22
CA PRO A 230 -23.73 -17.54 -2.18
C PRO A 230 -23.97 -16.27 -1.33
N ALA A 231 -25.12 -16.19 -0.72
CA ALA A 231 -25.53 -15.08 0.13
C ALA A 231 -24.55 -14.72 1.25
N ASP A 232 -23.93 -15.73 1.83
CA ASP A 232 -22.97 -15.62 2.94
C ASP A 232 -21.57 -15.17 2.47
N ALA A 233 -21.39 -14.96 1.16
CA ALA A 233 -20.15 -14.39 0.62
C ALA A 233 -20.00 -12.87 0.94
N VAL A 234 -21.03 -12.20 1.42
CA VAL A 234 -20.91 -10.80 1.85
C VAL A 234 -19.99 -10.69 3.07
N LEU A 235 -19.03 -9.77 3.00
CA LEU A 235 -18.15 -9.44 4.11
C LEU A 235 -18.82 -8.36 4.98
N GLY A 236 -19.00 -8.65 6.27
CA GLY A 236 -19.70 -7.75 7.18
C GLY A 236 -21.18 -7.57 6.82
N GLU A 237 -21.67 -6.34 6.81
CA GLU A 237 -23.07 -6.00 6.53
C GLU A 237 -23.20 -5.36 5.11
N PRO A 238 -24.25 -5.69 4.34
CA PRO A 238 -24.58 -4.99 3.10
C PRO A 238 -24.71 -3.48 3.33
N GLY A 239 -24.21 -2.70 2.39
CA GLY A 239 -24.22 -1.24 2.47
C GLY A 239 -23.10 -0.62 3.32
N LYS A 240 -22.26 -1.41 3.99
CA LYS A 240 -21.16 -0.93 4.85
C LYS A 240 -19.79 -0.97 4.18
N GLY A 241 -19.71 -1.35 2.91
CA GLY A 241 -18.45 -1.50 2.18
C GLY A 241 -17.54 -0.26 2.21
N PHE A 242 -18.11 0.94 2.08
CA PHE A 242 -17.34 2.18 2.16
C PHE A 242 -16.70 2.39 3.55
N ALA A 243 -17.47 2.19 4.62
CA ALA A 243 -16.96 2.34 5.99
C ALA A 243 -15.85 1.32 6.28
N MET A 244 -16.03 0.06 5.85
CA MET A 244 -15.03 -1.00 5.98
C MET A 244 -13.76 -0.66 5.17
N SER A 245 -13.88 -0.08 3.97
CA SER A 245 -12.73 0.34 3.19
C SER A 245 -11.88 1.39 3.92
N GLN A 246 -12.50 2.31 4.66
CA GLN A 246 -11.76 3.31 5.45
C GLN A 246 -11.03 2.69 6.65
N ALA A 247 -11.59 1.66 7.29
CA ALA A 247 -10.92 0.92 8.36
C ALA A 247 -9.62 0.26 7.85
N ARG A 248 -9.69 -0.40 6.68
CA ARG A 248 -8.54 -1.02 6.01
C ARG A 248 -7.45 -0.02 5.63
N LEU A 249 -7.84 1.14 5.10
CA LEU A 249 -6.90 2.09 4.50
C LEU A 249 -6.12 2.91 5.54
N GLY A 250 -6.57 3.01 6.77
CA GLY A 250 -5.91 3.76 7.85
C GLY A 250 -4.48 3.24 8.12
N PRO A 251 -4.34 2.03 8.67
CA PRO A 251 -3.03 1.42 8.94
C PRO A 251 -2.20 1.22 7.66
N GLY A 252 -2.82 0.81 6.55
CA GLY A 252 -2.16 0.63 5.27
C GLY A 252 -1.38 1.86 4.79
N ARG A 253 -1.91 3.06 5.05
CA ARG A 253 -1.23 4.33 4.70
C ARG A 253 0.05 4.55 5.52
N ILE A 254 0.06 4.20 6.81
CA ILE A 254 1.29 4.22 7.63
C ILE A 254 2.33 3.27 7.04
N HIS A 255 1.92 2.03 6.73
CA HIS A 255 2.81 1.01 6.17
C HIS A 255 3.43 1.46 4.84
N HIS A 256 2.64 2.01 3.92
CA HIS A 256 3.14 2.55 2.66
C HIS A 256 4.11 3.71 2.88
N CYS A 257 3.78 4.68 3.74
CA CYS A 257 4.64 5.81 4.02
C CYS A 257 5.98 5.36 4.62
N MET A 258 5.97 4.48 5.62
CA MET A 258 7.21 4.02 6.24
C MET A 258 8.08 3.23 5.26
N ARG A 259 7.49 2.39 4.41
CA ARG A 259 8.25 1.71 3.34
C ARG A 259 8.89 2.69 2.35
N MET A 260 8.20 3.78 2.01
CA MET A 260 8.78 4.83 1.15
C MET A 260 9.94 5.56 1.83
N ILE A 261 9.88 5.75 3.16
CA ILE A 261 10.98 6.31 3.94
C ILE A 261 12.19 5.35 3.91
N GLY A 262 11.98 4.06 4.11
CA GLY A 262 13.04 3.04 4.00
C GLY A 262 13.70 3.01 2.62
N ALA A 263 12.90 3.13 1.55
CA ALA A 263 13.41 3.24 0.19
C ALA A 263 14.25 4.51 -0.02
N ALA A 264 13.79 5.65 0.50
CA ALA A 264 14.52 6.90 0.43
C ALA A 264 15.85 6.86 1.21
N GLU A 265 15.88 6.20 2.37
CA GLU A 265 17.12 5.95 3.13
C GLU A 265 18.12 5.17 2.31
N ARG A 266 17.72 4.04 1.75
CA ARG A 266 18.60 3.24 0.90
C ARG A 266 19.10 4.02 -0.32
N ALA A 267 18.21 4.79 -0.96
CA ALA A 267 18.58 5.62 -2.11
C ALA A 267 19.61 6.70 -1.74
N LEU A 268 19.47 7.33 -0.56
CA LEU A 268 20.45 8.30 -0.04
C LEU A 268 21.81 7.65 0.22
N GLU A 269 21.85 6.50 0.84
CA GLU A 269 23.10 5.73 1.08
C GLU A 269 23.78 5.37 -0.26
N MET A 270 23.02 4.85 -1.21
CA MET A 270 23.52 4.53 -2.56
C MET A 270 24.06 5.79 -3.27
N MET A 271 23.34 6.92 -3.17
CA MET A 271 23.76 8.20 -3.73
C MET A 271 25.10 8.65 -3.16
N ILE A 272 25.28 8.57 -1.84
CA ILE A 272 26.53 8.94 -1.14
C ILE A 272 27.68 8.03 -1.60
N ALA A 273 27.48 6.71 -1.56
CA ALA A 273 28.50 5.73 -1.97
C ALA A 273 28.93 5.96 -3.43
N ARG A 274 27.95 6.18 -4.33
CA ARG A 274 28.22 6.49 -5.74
C ARG A 274 29.01 7.78 -5.90
N ALA A 275 28.63 8.85 -5.19
CA ALA A 275 29.28 10.15 -5.26
C ALA A 275 30.74 10.10 -4.75
N GLN A 276 31.01 9.28 -3.73
CA GLN A 276 32.38 9.04 -3.24
C GLN A 276 33.25 8.30 -4.24
N ALA A 277 32.69 7.33 -4.97
CA ALA A 277 33.41 6.46 -5.89
C ALA A 277 33.65 7.07 -7.28
N ARG A 278 32.94 8.15 -7.65
CA ARG A 278 32.98 8.71 -9.02
C ARG A 278 33.68 10.07 -9.10
N THR A 279 34.54 10.19 -10.12
CA THR A 279 35.28 11.43 -10.46
C THR A 279 34.84 11.92 -11.84
N THR A 280 34.49 13.20 -11.97
CA THR A 280 34.16 13.87 -13.24
C THR A 280 34.92 15.17 -13.34
N PHE A 281 35.50 15.44 -14.50
CA PHE A 281 36.31 16.65 -14.73
C PHE A 281 37.35 16.89 -13.62
N GLY A 282 38.04 15.82 -13.18
CA GLY A 282 39.10 15.86 -12.18
C GLY A 282 38.64 16.04 -10.72
N THR A 283 37.34 16.10 -10.44
CA THR A 283 36.80 16.28 -9.09
C THR A 283 35.83 15.14 -8.76
N ARG A 284 35.89 14.60 -7.55
CA ARG A 284 34.90 13.58 -7.09
C ARG A 284 33.51 14.22 -7.07
N LEU A 285 32.48 13.42 -7.35
CA LEU A 285 31.10 13.91 -7.30
C LEU A 285 30.72 14.41 -5.90
N ILE A 286 31.18 13.73 -4.83
CA ILE A 286 30.91 14.11 -3.45
C ILE A 286 31.47 15.49 -3.07
N ASP A 287 32.46 16.00 -3.82
CA ASP A 287 33.08 17.30 -3.58
C ASP A 287 32.39 18.44 -4.37
N ARG A 288 31.35 18.11 -5.16
CA ARG A 288 30.50 19.10 -5.86
C ARG A 288 29.44 19.65 -4.91
N ASP A 289 29.32 20.98 -4.82
CA ASP A 289 28.36 21.64 -3.91
C ASP A 289 26.91 21.22 -4.18
N THR A 290 26.52 21.04 -5.44
CA THR A 290 25.18 20.55 -5.81
C THR A 290 24.89 19.17 -5.20
N VAL A 291 25.86 18.24 -5.25
CA VAL A 291 25.68 16.89 -4.68
C VAL A 291 25.60 16.96 -3.16
N ARG A 292 26.41 17.78 -2.51
CA ARG A 292 26.36 18.02 -1.07
C ARG A 292 25.01 18.60 -0.65
N THR A 293 24.49 19.57 -1.40
CA THR A 293 23.16 20.13 -1.17
C THR A 293 22.08 19.05 -1.30
N TRP A 294 22.11 18.21 -2.34
CA TRP A 294 21.16 17.13 -2.51
C TRP A 294 21.19 16.10 -1.37
N ILE A 295 22.38 15.79 -0.85
CA ILE A 295 22.54 14.90 0.30
C ILE A 295 21.91 15.53 1.56
N ALA A 296 22.19 16.81 1.83
CA ALA A 296 21.65 17.54 2.98
C ALA A 296 20.12 17.67 2.90
N ASP A 297 19.59 18.09 1.76
CA ASP A 297 18.16 18.22 1.53
C ASP A 297 17.45 16.87 1.70
N SER A 298 18.03 15.79 1.14
CA SER A 298 17.47 14.44 1.26
C SER A 298 17.41 13.98 2.71
N ARG A 299 18.47 14.21 3.51
CA ARG A 299 18.47 13.90 4.93
C ARG A 299 17.39 14.65 5.69
N ILE A 300 17.31 15.97 5.48
CA ILE A 300 16.31 16.83 6.14
C ILE A 300 14.89 16.39 5.80
N GLU A 301 14.61 16.17 4.51
CA GLU A 301 13.30 15.76 4.04
C GLU A 301 12.88 14.37 4.57
N ILE A 302 13.81 13.41 4.62
CA ILE A 302 13.56 12.06 5.17
C ILE A 302 13.22 12.15 6.66
N ASP A 303 13.99 12.90 7.43
CA ASP A 303 13.78 13.01 8.89
C ASP A 303 12.46 13.70 9.21
N GLN A 304 12.09 14.76 8.48
CA GLN A 304 10.78 15.39 8.59
C GLN A 304 9.63 14.42 8.28
N ALA A 305 9.74 13.66 7.19
CA ALA A 305 8.74 12.68 6.77
C ALA A 305 8.59 11.55 7.80
N ARG A 306 9.70 11.05 8.33
CA ARG A 306 9.73 10.01 9.38
C ARG A 306 9.03 10.48 10.64
N LEU A 307 9.41 11.63 11.18
CA LEU A 307 8.82 12.17 12.40
C LEU A 307 7.33 12.41 12.24
N TYR A 308 6.89 12.94 11.10
CA TYR A 308 5.47 13.14 10.83
C TYR A 308 4.70 11.81 10.74
N THR A 309 5.28 10.78 10.13
CA THR A 309 4.65 9.46 10.03
C THR A 309 4.57 8.76 11.38
N LEU A 310 5.64 8.81 12.19
CA LEU A 310 5.64 8.25 13.55
C LEU A 310 4.62 8.98 14.45
N TYR A 311 4.48 10.30 14.29
CA TYR A 311 3.46 11.07 14.99
C TYR A 311 2.03 10.63 14.59
N ALA A 312 1.77 10.45 13.30
CA ALA A 312 0.48 9.93 12.84
C ALA A 312 0.19 8.52 13.38
N ALA A 313 1.19 7.64 13.40
CA ALA A 313 1.07 6.30 13.98
C ALA A 313 0.77 6.34 15.49
N HIS A 314 1.46 7.20 16.24
CA HIS A 314 1.21 7.42 17.66
C HIS A 314 -0.23 7.92 17.93
N LEU A 315 -0.72 8.84 17.11
CA LEU A 315 -2.11 9.31 17.24
C LEU A 315 -3.11 8.19 16.95
N MET A 316 -2.84 7.33 15.98
CA MET A 316 -3.70 6.17 15.72
C MET A 316 -3.81 5.25 16.96
N ASP A 317 -2.70 5.02 17.65
CA ASP A 317 -2.66 4.17 18.84
C ASP A 317 -3.32 4.84 20.07
N THR A 318 -3.28 6.17 20.17
CA THR A 318 -3.74 6.89 21.37
C THR A 318 -5.14 7.48 21.27
N VAL A 319 -5.52 8.01 20.09
CA VAL A 319 -6.83 8.67 19.88
C VAL A 319 -7.67 8.02 18.77
N GLY A 320 -7.11 7.04 18.06
CA GLY A 320 -7.77 6.26 17.02
C GLY A 320 -7.77 6.91 15.63
N ASN A 321 -8.04 6.09 14.61
CA ASN A 321 -7.93 6.45 13.19
C ASN A 321 -8.77 7.67 12.79
N ARG A 322 -9.97 7.80 13.36
CA ARG A 322 -10.88 8.91 13.02
C ARG A 322 -10.33 10.27 13.50
N ALA A 323 -9.76 10.31 14.68
CA ALA A 323 -9.18 11.54 15.24
C ALA A 323 -7.85 11.89 14.56
N ALA A 324 -7.08 10.90 14.10
CA ALA A 324 -5.81 11.03 13.37
C ALA A 324 -5.98 11.23 11.86
N ALA A 325 -7.21 11.36 11.33
CA ALA A 325 -7.49 11.34 9.90
C ALA A 325 -6.77 12.44 9.09
N SER A 326 -6.54 13.61 9.69
CA SER A 326 -5.81 14.72 9.07
C SER A 326 -4.33 14.38 8.89
N GLU A 327 -3.71 13.86 9.93
CA GLU A 327 -2.30 13.47 9.95
C GLU A 327 -2.04 12.28 9.01
N ILE A 328 -2.93 11.27 9.02
CA ILE A 328 -2.91 10.13 8.07
C ILE A 328 -3.01 10.64 6.63
N SER A 329 -3.83 11.65 6.36
CA SER A 329 -3.91 12.26 5.04
C SER A 329 -2.66 13.07 4.71
N GLY A 330 -2.12 13.81 5.67
CA GLY A 330 -0.94 14.65 5.49
C GLY A 330 0.31 13.84 5.13
N ILE A 331 0.57 12.74 5.83
CA ILE A 331 1.72 11.87 5.52
C ILE A 331 1.61 11.24 4.14
N LYS A 332 0.39 10.90 3.70
CA LYS A 332 0.13 10.29 2.39
C LYS A 332 0.45 11.23 1.22
N VAL A 333 0.45 12.55 1.45
CA VAL A 333 0.96 13.56 0.50
C VAL A 333 2.46 13.78 0.68
N ALA A 334 2.91 14.02 1.90
CA ALA A 334 4.27 14.45 2.19
C ALA A 334 5.31 13.38 1.83
N VAL A 335 5.06 12.12 2.26
CA VAL A 335 6.06 11.06 2.20
C VAL A 335 6.34 10.55 0.79
N PRO A 336 5.35 10.18 -0.05
CA PRO A 336 5.63 9.72 -1.41
C PRO A 336 6.27 10.81 -2.28
N ASN A 337 5.91 12.08 -2.05
CA ASN A 337 6.53 13.21 -2.73
C ASN A 337 7.99 13.39 -2.31
N MET A 338 8.31 13.26 -1.02
CA MET A 338 9.68 13.27 -0.50
C MET A 338 10.49 12.12 -1.11
N ALA A 339 9.98 10.88 -1.06
CA ALA A 339 10.69 9.72 -1.58
C ALA A 339 10.97 9.85 -3.09
N SER A 340 10.02 10.36 -3.86
CA SER A 340 10.21 10.64 -5.29
C SER A 340 11.37 11.62 -5.53
N ARG A 341 11.49 12.70 -4.74
CA ARG A 341 12.58 13.68 -4.87
C ARG A 341 13.94 13.09 -4.50
N VAL A 342 14.00 12.30 -3.43
CA VAL A 342 15.25 11.65 -2.98
C VAL A 342 15.74 10.65 -4.04
N LEU A 343 14.82 9.82 -4.56
CA LEU A 343 15.12 8.85 -5.61
C LEU A 343 15.56 9.53 -6.92
N ASP A 344 14.91 10.63 -7.31
CA ASP A 344 15.29 11.41 -8.49
C ASP A 344 16.73 11.94 -8.37
N ARG A 345 17.09 12.51 -7.22
CA ARG A 345 18.47 12.95 -6.93
C ARG A 345 19.47 11.79 -6.99
N ALA A 346 19.11 10.63 -6.44
CA ALA A 346 19.96 9.43 -6.48
C ALA A 346 20.16 8.95 -7.91
N ILE A 347 19.10 8.85 -8.71
CA ILE A 347 19.16 8.50 -10.14
C ILE A 347 20.06 9.47 -10.87
N GLN A 348 19.94 10.78 -10.63
CA GLN A 348 20.76 11.81 -11.27
C GLN A 348 22.26 11.64 -10.96
N VAL A 349 22.63 11.31 -9.72
CA VAL A 349 24.03 11.02 -9.33
C VAL A 349 24.55 9.72 -9.97
N PHE A 350 23.67 8.73 -10.16
CA PHE A 350 24.03 7.49 -10.84
C PHE A 350 24.19 7.66 -12.36
N GLY A 351 23.54 8.68 -12.95
CA GLY A 351 23.48 8.89 -14.39
C GLY A 351 22.72 7.75 -15.09
N GLY A 352 23.14 7.35 -16.28
CA GLY A 352 22.50 6.27 -17.06
C GLY A 352 22.33 4.96 -16.29
N ALA A 353 23.26 4.64 -15.38
CA ALA A 353 23.15 3.44 -14.52
C ALA A 353 21.95 3.49 -13.57
N GLY A 354 21.54 4.67 -13.11
CA GLY A 354 20.37 4.84 -12.25
C GLY A 354 19.03 4.59 -12.96
N LEU A 355 19.04 4.56 -14.29
CA LEU A 355 17.86 4.26 -15.13
C LEU A 355 17.83 2.80 -15.58
N SER A 356 18.91 2.04 -15.37
CA SER A 356 19.02 0.64 -15.78
C SER A 356 18.52 -0.30 -14.70
N GLN A 357 18.32 -1.56 -15.09
CA GLN A 357 18.00 -2.66 -14.18
C GLN A 357 19.16 -3.10 -13.26
N ASP A 358 20.37 -2.60 -13.50
CA ASP A 358 21.56 -2.96 -12.72
C ASP A 358 21.51 -2.42 -11.28
N TYR A 359 20.65 -1.43 -11.04
CA TYR A 359 20.41 -0.82 -9.75
C TYR A 359 18.92 -0.68 -9.47
N PRO A 360 18.47 -0.80 -8.22
CA PRO A 360 17.04 -0.79 -7.89
C PRO A 360 16.36 0.58 -8.01
N LEU A 361 17.11 1.67 -8.31
CA LEU A 361 16.63 3.04 -8.20
C LEU A 361 15.45 3.36 -9.13
N ALA A 362 15.52 2.95 -10.40
CA ALA A 362 14.44 3.21 -11.36
C ALA A 362 13.14 2.49 -10.95
N ARG A 363 13.27 1.24 -10.48
CA ARG A 363 12.14 0.48 -9.95
C ARG A 363 11.57 1.13 -8.71
N MET A 364 12.40 1.48 -7.73
CA MET A 364 11.98 2.18 -6.51
C MET A 364 11.27 3.50 -6.84
N TYR A 365 11.77 4.27 -7.83
CA TYR A 365 11.12 5.50 -8.29
C TYR A 365 9.73 5.23 -8.87
N THR A 366 9.60 4.21 -9.72
CA THR A 366 8.31 3.80 -10.30
C THR A 366 7.28 3.50 -9.22
N GLU A 367 7.68 2.79 -8.18
CA GLU A 367 6.80 2.41 -7.06
C GLU A 367 6.42 3.58 -6.16
N THR A 368 7.35 4.47 -5.86
CA THR A 368 7.00 5.69 -5.11
C THR A 368 6.00 6.54 -5.89
N ARG A 369 6.07 6.52 -7.24
CA ARG A 369 5.09 7.22 -8.07
C ARG A 369 3.70 6.59 -8.01
N ILE A 370 3.60 5.25 -7.93
CA ILE A 370 2.32 4.54 -7.73
C ILE A 370 1.67 5.00 -6.43
N VAL A 371 2.42 5.05 -5.33
CA VAL A 371 1.88 5.37 -4.00
C VAL A 371 1.26 6.77 -3.93
N ARG A 372 1.62 7.69 -4.83
CA ARG A 372 0.93 8.99 -4.96
C ARG A 372 -0.48 8.88 -5.54
N MET A 373 -0.85 7.73 -6.11
CA MET A 373 -2.18 7.43 -6.66
C MET A 373 -2.93 6.40 -5.82
N ALA A 374 -2.25 5.34 -5.39
CA ALA A 374 -2.84 4.26 -4.61
C ALA A 374 -3.35 4.76 -3.26
N ASP A 375 -4.42 4.16 -2.75
CA ASP A 375 -5.09 4.51 -1.48
C ASP A 375 -5.56 5.98 -1.39
N GLY A 376 -5.83 6.57 -2.54
CA GLY A 376 -6.23 7.96 -2.74
C GLY A 376 -5.09 8.84 -3.26
N PRO A 377 -5.32 9.63 -4.33
CA PRO A 377 -4.33 10.56 -4.87
C PRO A 377 -4.06 11.74 -3.93
N ASP A 378 -2.93 12.43 -4.17
CA ASP A 378 -2.49 13.59 -3.37
C ASP A 378 -3.63 14.58 -3.14
N GLU A 379 -4.43 14.90 -4.16
CA GLU A 379 -5.51 15.89 -4.13
C GLU A 379 -6.67 15.51 -3.21
N VAL A 380 -7.00 14.21 -3.11
CA VAL A 380 -8.02 13.72 -2.17
C VAL A 380 -7.55 13.90 -0.73
N HIS A 381 -6.29 13.62 -0.46
CA HIS A 381 -5.70 13.80 0.87
C HIS A 381 -5.52 15.27 1.23
N GLN A 382 -5.06 16.12 0.29
CA GLN A 382 -4.99 17.57 0.47
C GLN A 382 -6.36 18.16 0.78
N ARG A 383 -7.42 17.73 0.06
CA ARG A 383 -8.80 18.12 0.35
C ARG A 383 -9.22 17.72 1.77
N ALA A 384 -8.85 16.52 2.23
CA ALA A 384 -9.17 16.05 3.59
C ALA A 384 -8.50 16.90 4.66
N VAL A 385 -7.20 17.19 4.51
CA VAL A 385 -6.44 18.09 5.40
C VAL A 385 -7.06 19.48 5.42
N ALA A 386 -7.29 20.09 4.24
CA ALA A 386 -7.88 21.42 4.14
C ALA A 386 -9.26 21.50 4.79
N ARG A 387 -10.11 20.49 4.60
CA ARG A 387 -11.44 20.44 5.23
C ARG A 387 -11.34 20.42 6.76
N THR A 388 -10.41 19.63 7.31
CA THR A 388 -10.21 19.57 8.76
C THR A 388 -9.71 20.90 9.29
N GLU A 389 -8.79 21.55 8.60
CA GLU A 389 -8.26 22.85 9.00
C GLU A 389 -9.32 23.95 8.94
N LEU A 390 -10.08 24.02 7.86
CA LEU A 390 -11.20 24.97 7.73
C LEU A 390 -12.27 24.78 8.82
N ALA A 391 -12.59 23.52 9.17
CA ALA A 391 -13.57 23.24 10.23
C ALA A 391 -13.14 23.77 11.60
N ARG A 392 -11.83 23.87 11.88
CA ARG A 392 -11.31 24.47 13.13
C ARG A 392 -11.59 25.95 13.24
N PHE A 393 -11.84 26.63 12.14
CA PHE A 393 -12.10 28.08 12.07
C PHE A 393 -13.57 28.41 11.82
N SER A 394 -14.44 27.43 11.54
CA SER A 394 -15.86 27.67 11.23
C SER A 394 -16.65 28.32 12.39
N ASP A 395 -16.21 28.07 13.62
CA ASP A 395 -16.83 28.66 14.84
C ASP A 395 -16.24 30.04 15.23
N ALA A 396 -15.23 30.51 14.50
CA ALA A 396 -14.62 31.80 14.72
C ALA A 396 -15.47 32.90 14.02
N THR A 397 -16.40 33.47 14.71
CA THR A 397 -17.35 34.49 14.22
C THR A 397 -16.74 35.83 13.86
N SER A 398 -15.43 36.03 13.85
CA SER A 398 -14.75 37.19 13.25
C SER A 398 -13.25 37.01 13.15
N PRO A 399 -12.60 37.42 12.06
CA PRO A 399 -11.16 37.56 12.06
C PRO A 399 -10.80 38.69 12.98
N ALA A 400 -10.33 38.39 14.18
CA ALA A 400 -9.73 39.41 15.02
C ALA A 400 -8.46 39.92 14.32
N PRO A 401 -8.39 41.18 13.90
CA PRO A 401 -7.23 41.71 13.18
C PRO A 401 -5.93 41.71 14.01
N HIS A 402 -5.99 41.47 15.29
CA HIS A 402 -4.84 41.42 16.20
C HIS A 402 -5.00 40.32 17.23
N GLY A 403 -4.68 39.13 16.81
CA GLY A 403 -4.06 38.04 17.53
C GLY A 403 -4.45 37.77 18.97
N LYS A 404 -5.63 37.22 19.27
CA LYS A 404 -5.69 36.18 20.28
C LYS A 404 -5.75 34.86 19.55
N SER A 405 -4.61 34.21 19.47
CA SER A 405 -4.47 32.89 18.86
C SER A 405 -5.37 31.89 19.60
N ALA A 406 -6.49 31.51 19.01
CA ALA A 406 -7.32 30.40 19.45
C ALA A 406 -6.59 29.04 19.30
N HIS A 407 -5.29 29.01 18.96
CA HIS A 407 -4.60 27.89 18.31
C HIS A 407 -3.50 27.23 19.11
N LEU A 408 -3.27 27.62 20.37
CA LEU A 408 -2.33 26.87 21.22
C LEU A 408 -2.85 25.51 21.71
N THR A 409 -4.10 25.15 21.39
CA THR A 409 -4.66 23.83 21.72
C THR A 409 -4.05 22.67 20.91
N HIS A 410 -3.29 22.97 19.85
CA HIS A 410 -2.61 21.93 19.08
C HIS A 410 -1.23 21.54 19.66
N ILE A 411 -0.56 22.46 20.33
CA ILE A 411 0.76 22.19 20.95
C ILE A 411 0.62 21.31 22.20
N GLY A 412 -0.54 21.25 22.81
CA GLY A 412 -0.83 20.41 23.98
C GLY A 412 -1.13 18.94 23.69
N ARG A 413 -1.00 18.48 22.43
CA ARG A 413 -1.17 17.07 22.03
C ARG A 413 0.13 16.34 21.73
N LEU A 414 1.27 17.00 21.98
CA LEU A 414 2.61 16.37 21.93
C LEU A 414 2.91 15.67 23.26
#